data_b4af1a62e7ab095a9203ae62b7c18ddb
#
_entry.id   b4af1a62e7ab095a9203ae62b7c18ddb
#
_cell.length_a   1.000
_cell.length_b   1.000
_cell.length_c   1.000
_cell.angle_alpha   90.00
_cell.angle_beta   90.00
_cell.angle_gamma   90.00
#
_symmetry.space_group_name_H-M   'P 1'
#
loop_
_entity.id
_entity.type
_entity.pdbx_description
1 polymer ?
#
loop_
_entity_poly.entity_id
_entity_poly.type
_entity_poly.pdbx_seq_one_letter_code
_entity_poly.pdbx_strand_id
1 'polypeptide(L)'
;VTFGVDLTGFSTRVTQDGSSWNNGDKIGAYVLDMKTLEPATEAANVPYVCSEEGASVSFASTTPLKVQNDGIPVKFVAYYPYNADIRDFNYPVQLAAQERGSTACDLLYAATNEEYTYAPENEPHIALNFSHRLAKVILKFVDLEKNPLEVSNVRIEGLQTEASFNVQTDVLTVDESSVA
;
A
#
# COMPACT_ATOMS: atom_id res chain seq x y z
N VAL A 1 -11.72 9.90 -11.70
CA VAL A 1 -11.77 9.10 -10.45
C VAL A 1 -10.96 9.81 -9.38
N THR A 2 -11.54 10.03 -8.24
CA THR A 2 -10.85 10.45 -7.02
C THR A 2 -10.97 9.34 -5.98
N PHE A 3 -9.95 9.18 -5.15
CA PHE A 3 -9.98 8.21 -4.06
C PHE A 3 -10.17 8.91 -2.72
N GLY A 4 -11.21 8.51 -1.98
CA GLY A 4 -11.31 8.75 -0.54
C GLY A 4 -10.68 7.56 0.19
N VAL A 5 -9.83 7.84 1.15
CA VAL A 5 -9.12 6.79 1.89
C VAL A 5 -9.47 6.92 3.36
N ASP A 6 -10.04 5.85 3.91
CA ASP A 6 -10.23 5.67 5.33
C ASP A 6 -9.24 4.63 5.86
N LEU A 7 -8.51 5.00 6.90
CA LEU A 7 -7.67 4.08 7.65
C LEU A 7 -8.50 3.46 8.79
N THR A 8 -9.35 2.49 8.47
CA THR A 8 -10.15 1.77 9.46
C THR A 8 -9.53 0.41 9.77
N GLY A 9 -9.11 0.22 11.00
CA GLY A 9 -8.69 -1.07 11.55
C GLY A 9 -7.20 -1.22 11.76
N PHE A 10 -6.79 -1.32 13.02
CA PHE A 10 -5.45 -1.62 13.53
C PHE A 10 -4.29 -0.80 12.92
N SER A 11 -4.04 0.37 13.50
CA SER A 11 -2.74 1.07 13.49
C SER A 11 -1.97 0.99 12.16
N THR A 12 -2.51 1.55 11.10
CA THR A 12 -1.84 1.75 9.82
C THR A 12 -0.94 2.98 9.90
N ARG A 13 0.28 2.92 9.36
CA ARG A 13 1.29 3.95 9.64
C ARG A 13 1.89 4.52 8.38
N VAL A 14 1.63 5.78 8.14
CA VAL A 14 2.46 6.64 7.31
C VAL A 14 3.19 7.68 8.16
N THR A 15 2.62 8.07 9.30
CA THR A 15 3.34 8.78 10.36
C THR A 15 4.09 7.82 11.29
N GLN A 16 5.05 8.32 12.04
CA GLN A 16 5.89 7.53 12.94
C GLN A 16 5.10 6.78 14.03
N ASP A 17 3.91 7.27 14.38
CA ASP A 17 2.94 6.66 15.30
C ASP A 17 1.89 5.78 14.57
N GLY A 18 1.77 5.90 13.26
CA GLY A 18 1.00 5.02 12.40
C GLY A 18 -0.47 5.31 12.26
N SER A 19 -0.90 6.53 12.43
CA SER A 19 -2.32 6.86 12.49
C SER A 19 -2.82 7.75 11.36
N SER A 20 -1.93 8.30 10.52
CA SER A 20 -2.32 9.28 9.50
C SER A 20 -1.42 9.32 8.27
N TRP A 21 -1.98 9.79 7.18
CA TRP A 21 -1.28 10.14 5.96
C TRP A 21 -0.61 11.51 6.09
N ASN A 22 0.50 11.72 5.38
CA ASN A 22 1.16 13.01 5.27
C ASN A 22 0.85 13.66 3.93
N ASN A 23 0.88 14.99 3.93
CA ASN A 23 0.86 15.74 2.68
C ASN A 23 2.02 15.33 1.78
N GLY A 24 1.72 14.99 0.53
CA GLY A 24 2.69 14.52 -0.45
C GLY A 24 2.84 13.01 -0.53
N ASP A 25 2.22 12.24 0.35
CA ASP A 25 2.18 10.78 0.22
C ASP A 25 1.57 10.38 -1.11
N LYS A 26 2.12 9.31 -1.71
CA LYS A 26 1.71 8.83 -3.02
C LYS A 26 1.33 7.36 -2.97
N ILE A 27 0.18 7.06 -3.53
CA ILE A 27 -0.26 5.69 -3.82
C ILE A 27 -0.16 5.41 -5.31
N GLY A 28 0.09 4.16 -5.67
CA GLY A 28 -0.08 3.66 -7.03
C GLY A 28 -1.43 2.98 -7.17
N ALA A 29 -2.16 3.26 -8.24
CA ALA A 29 -3.48 2.70 -8.45
C ALA A 29 -3.64 2.09 -9.84
N TYR A 30 -4.50 1.07 -9.90
CA TYR A 30 -4.90 0.37 -11.12
C TYR A 30 -6.42 0.22 -11.15
N VAL A 31 -6.95 0.13 -12.37
CA VAL A 31 -8.31 -0.31 -12.66
C VAL A 31 -8.23 -1.65 -13.37
N LEU A 32 -8.88 -2.67 -12.80
CA LEU A 32 -8.84 -4.05 -13.28
C LEU A 32 -10.24 -4.51 -13.68
N ASP A 33 -10.34 -5.29 -14.75
CA ASP A 33 -11.55 -6.05 -15.06
C ASP A 33 -11.88 -6.96 -13.87
N MET A 34 -13.10 -6.90 -13.38
CA MET A 34 -13.52 -7.62 -12.17
C MET A 34 -13.45 -9.14 -12.32
N LYS A 35 -13.58 -9.65 -13.56
CA LYS A 35 -13.62 -11.08 -13.85
C LYS A 35 -12.26 -11.66 -14.18
N THR A 36 -11.48 -10.94 -15.02
CA THR A 36 -10.20 -11.46 -15.53
C THR A 36 -9.01 -10.98 -14.68
N LEU A 37 -9.19 -9.91 -13.92
CA LEU A 37 -8.17 -9.16 -13.19
C LEU A 37 -7.15 -8.46 -14.10
N GLU A 38 -7.30 -8.53 -15.41
CA GLU A 38 -6.44 -7.79 -16.34
C GLU A 38 -6.69 -6.28 -16.26
N PRO A 39 -5.71 -5.45 -16.64
CA PRO A 39 -5.92 -4.00 -16.71
C PRO A 39 -7.11 -3.65 -17.60
N ALA A 40 -8.07 -2.92 -17.06
CA ALA A 40 -9.24 -2.47 -17.80
C ALA A 40 -8.98 -1.17 -18.59
N THR A 41 -7.78 -0.58 -18.48
CA THR A 41 -7.36 0.61 -19.21
C THR A 41 -5.89 0.51 -19.60
N GLU A 42 -5.47 1.31 -20.60
CA GLU A 42 -4.04 1.43 -20.96
C GLU A 42 -3.21 2.10 -19.84
N ALA A 43 -3.87 2.92 -19.01
CA ALA A 43 -3.21 3.57 -17.88
C ALA A 43 -3.04 2.59 -16.73
N ALA A 44 -1.80 2.25 -16.43
CA ALA A 44 -1.41 1.37 -15.35
C ALA A 44 -0.47 2.08 -14.38
N ASN A 45 -0.48 1.67 -13.11
CA ASN A 45 0.37 2.22 -12.06
C ASN A 45 0.28 3.76 -11.97
N VAL A 46 -0.93 4.28 -11.95
CA VAL A 46 -1.17 5.73 -11.93
C VAL A 46 -0.91 6.29 -10.54
N PRO A 47 -0.02 7.30 -10.39
CA PRO A 47 0.21 7.93 -9.10
C PRO A 47 -0.95 8.84 -8.71
N TYR A 48 -1.38 8.71 -7.46
CA TYR A 48 -2.28 9.62 -6.80
C TYR A 48 -1.59 10.21 -5.58
N VAL A 49 -1.76 11.51 -5.36
CA VAL A 49 -1.07 12.27 -4.32
C VAL A 49 -2.07 12.76 -3.29
N CYS A 50 -1.73 12.62 -2.03
CA CYS A 50 -2.43 13.24 -0.91
C CYS A 50 -1.99 14.70 -0.77
N SER A 51 -2.95 15.61 -0.63
CA SER A 51 -2.69 17.04 -0.39
C SER A 51 -3.00 17.49 1.04
N GLU A 52 -3.38 16.55 1.90
CA GLU A 52 -3.84 16.79 3.25
C GLU A 52 -3.13 15.84 4.23
N GLU A 53 -3.17 16.19 5.52
CA GLU A 53 -2.74 15.30 6.59
C GLU A 53 -3.95 14.77 7.34
N GLY A 54 -3.94 13.47 7.69
CA GLY A 54 -5.03 12.89 8.47
C GLY A 54 -5.22 11.38 8.28
N ALA A 55 -6.09 10.81 9.08
CA ALA A 55 -6.48 9.40 8.97
C ALA A 55 -7.42 9.15 7.78
N SER A 56 -8.29 10.11 7.49
CA SER A 56 -9.19 10.13 6.33
C SER A 56 -8.79 11.28 5.42
N VAL A 57 -8.34 10.98 4.22
CA VAL A 57 -7.83 11.96 3.25
C VAL A 57 -8.27 11.62 1.84
N SER A 58 -8.13 12.60 0.93
CA SER A 58 -8.37 12.40 -0.48
C SER A 58 -7.07 12.34 -1.27
N PHE A 59 -7.01 11.45 -2.24
CA PHE A 59 -5.92 11.33 -3.19
C PHE A 59 -6.38 11.73 -4.58
N ALA A 60 -5.60 12.57 -5.24
CA ALA A 60 -5.85 13.06 -6.59
C ALA A 60 -4.68 12.80 -7.54
N SER A 61 -4.97 12.70 -8.83
CA SER A 61 -3.97 12.54 -9.88
C SER A 61 -4.19 13.57 -10.98
N THR A 62 -3.10 14.03 -11.61
CA THR A 62 -3.16 14.88 -12.82
C THR A 62 -3.60 14.10 -14.06
N THR A 63 -3.46 12.78 -14.02
CA THR A 63 -3.87 11.85 -15.07
C THR A 63 -4.74 10.74 -14.48
N PRO A 64 -5.96 11.04 -13.99
CA PRO A 64 -6.75 10.09 -13.24
C PRO A 64 -7.17 8.89 -14.09
N LEU A 65 -7.25 7.72 -13.44
CA LEU A 65 -7.84 6.52 -14.01
C LEU A 65 -9.28 6.80 -14.45
N LYS A 66 -9.69 6.17 -15.55
CA LYS A 66 -11.04 6.30 -16.10
C LYS A 66 -11.65 4.91 -16.25
N VAL A 67 -12.90 4.79 -15.89
CA VAL A 67 -13.71 3.61 -16.24
C VAL A 67 -14.15 3.74 -17.70
N GLN A 68 -13.93 2.71 -18.51
CA GLN A 68 -14.28 2.71 -19.93
C GLN A 68 -15.79 2.52 -20.12
N ASN A 69 -16.35 3.11 -21.18
CA ASN A 69 -17.76 2.95 -21.55
C ASN A 69 -17.94 1.70 -22.44
N ASP A 70 -17.60 0.55 -21.90
CA ASP A 70 -17.66 -0.75 -22.59
C ASP A 70 -18.60 -1.76 -21.91
N GLY A 71 -19.19 -1.36 -20.77
CA GLY A 71 -20.07 -2.18 -19.96
C GLY A 71 -19.34 -3.25 -19.13
N ILE A 72 -18.01 -3.23 -19.10
CA ILE A 72 -17.23 -4.18 -18.30
C ILE A 72 -17.20 -3.69 -16.85
N PRO A 73 -17.61 -4.53 -15.87
CA PRO A 73 -17.45 -4.22 -14.47
C PRO A 73 -15.97 -4.22 -14.07
N VAL A 74 -15.54 -3.19 -13.33
CA VAL A 74 -14.16 -3.03 -12.89
C VAL A 74 -14.07 -2.93 -11.38
N LYS A 75 -12.90 -3.25 -10.84
CA LYS A 75 -12.48 -2.96 -9.48
C LYS A 75 -11.24 -2.06 -9.49
N PHE A 76 -11.04 -1.35 -8.37
CA PHE A 76 -9.84 -0.56 -8.15
C PHE A 76 -8.94 -1.27 -7.15
N VAL A 77 -7.66 -1.26 -7.42
CA VAL A 77 -6.62 -1.68 -6.47
C VAL A 77 -5.60 -0.55 -6.32
N ALA A 78 -5.08 -0.40 -5.11
CA ALA A 78 -4.07 0.60 -4.82
C ALA A 78 -3.07 0.08 -3.78
N TYR A 79 -1.87 0.64 -3.81
CA TYR A 79 -0.79 0.29 -2.91
C TYR A 79 0.02 1.52 -2.50
N TYR A 80 0.69 1.45 -1.38
CA TYR A 80 1.61 2.45 -0.86
C TYR A 80 2.89 1.76 -0.33
N PRO A 81 4.06 2.39 -0.46
CA PRO A 81 4.35 3.64 -1.16
C PRO A 81 4.38 3.46 -2.69
N TYR A 82 4.05 4.53 -3.43
CA TYR A 82 4.13 4.51 -4.89
C TYR A 82 5.55 4.20 -5.38
N ASN A 83 5.66 3.29 -6.33
CA ASN A 83 6.89 2.96 -7.02
C ASN A 83 6.67 2.98 -8.54
N ALA A 84 7.37 3.89 -9.23
CA ALA A 84 7.27 4.04 -10.68
C ALA A 84 7.87 2.86 -11.47
N ASP A 85 8.72 2.07 -10.84
CA ASP A 85 9.48 0.99 -11.48
C ASP A 85 8.79 -0.37 -11.41
N ILE A 86 7.56 -0.45 -10.87
CA ILE A 86 6.78 -1.69 -10.88
C ILE A 86 6.62 -2.20 -12.32
N ARG A 87 6.88 -3.50 -12.49
CA ARG A 87 6.62 -4.24 -13.72
C ARG A 87 5.75 -5.45 -13.39
N ASP A 88 4.81 -5.76 -14.29
CA ASP A 88 3.93 -6.93 -14.15
C ASP A 88 3.26 -7.03 -12.77
N PHE A 89 2.84 -5.87 -12.23
CA PHE A 89 2.23 -5.72 -10.90
C PHE A 89 3.11 -6.12 -9.71
N ASN A 90 4.36 -6.44 -9.90
CA ASN A 90 5.24 -6.91 -8.84
C ASN A 90 5.96 -5.74 -8.13
N TYR A 91 5.59 -5.51 -6.88
CA TYR A 91 6.24 -4.56 -5.98
C TYR A 91 7.39 -5.24 -5.25
N PRO A 92 8.63 -4.75 -5.38
CA PRO A 92 9.77 -5.33 -4.65
C PRO A 92 9.74 -4.93 -3.18
N VAL A 93 9.78 -5.91 -2.30
CA VAL A 93 9.89 -5.72 -0.85
C VAL A 93 11.32 -6.03 -0.42
N GLN A 94 11.98 -5.05 0.20
CA GLN A 94 13.38 -5.19 0.67
C GLN A 94 13.50 -4.67 2.09
N LEU A 95 13.79 -5.54 3.05
CA LEU A 95 13.91 -5.15 4.46
C LEU A 95 15.13 -4.25 4.73
N ALA A 96 16.17 -4.32 3.91
CA ALA A 96 17.31 -3.40 3.98
C ALA A 96 16.91 -1.92 3.87
N ALA A 97 15.77 -1.62 3.26
CA ALA A 97 15.24 -0.26 3.19
C ALA A 97 14.85 0.33 4.56
N GLN A 98 14.73 -0.49 5.63
CA GLN A 98 14.46 -0.03 7.00
C GLN A 98 15.52 0.92 7.54
N GLU A 99 16.75 0.89 7.06
CA GLU A 99 17.80 1.85 7.42
C GLU A 99 17.41 3.30 7.10
N ARG A 100 16.47 3.49 6.16
CA ARG A 100 15.91 4.80 5.78
C ARG A 100 14.70 5.21 6.62
N GLY A 101 14.33 4.41 7.62
CA GLY A 101 13.16 4.59 8.46
C GLY A 101 12.11 3.51 8.23
N SER A 102 11.30 3.22 9.25
CA SER A 102 10.29 2.15 9.20
C SER A 102 9.21 2.35 8.11
N THR A 103 8.95 3.60 7.71
CA THR A 103 7.99 3.94 6.66
C THR A 103 8.46 3.54 5.26
N ALA A 104 9.76 3.40 5.03
CA ALA A 104 10.29 3.00 3.73
C ALA A 104 9.96 1.54 3.34
N CYS A 105 9.61 0.71 4.33
CA CYS A 105 9.20 -0.69 4.13
C CYS A 105 7.71 -0.91 4.42
N ASP A 106 6.95 0.13 4.68
CA ASP A 106 5.54 0.00 5.11
C ASP A 106 4.63 -0.19 3.89
N LEU A 107 4.52 -1.43 3.44
CA LEU A 107 3.68 -1.78 2.31
C LEU A 107 2.21 -1.85 2.73
N LEU A 108 1.40 -0.96 2.18
CA LEU A 108 -0.05 -0.95 2.33
C LEU A 108 -0.72 -1.34 1.00
N TYR A 109 -1.87 -1.98 1.11
CA TYR A 109 -2.69 -2.37 -0.02
C TYR A 109 -4.17 -2.19 0.28
N ALA A 110 -4.91 -1.79 -0.74
CA ALA A 110 -6.37 -1.70 -0.72
C ALA A 110 -6.95 -2.18 -2.05
N ALA A 111 -8.09 -2.82 -1.98
CA ALA A 111 -8.90 -3.17 -3.15
C ALA A 111 -10.37 -2.85 -2.86
N THR A 112 -11.12 -2.47 -3.88
CA THR A 112 -12.59 -2.36 -3.76
C THR A 112 -13.22 -3.75 -3.79
N ASN A 113 -14.24 -3.93 -2.95
CA ASN A 113 -15.06 -5.14 -2.97
C ASN A 113 -16.29 -4.98 -3.90
N GLU A 114 -16.58 -3.75 -4.30
CA GLU A 114 -17.71 -3.40 -5.14
C GLU A 114 -17.32 -3.34 -6.61
N GLU A 115 -18.28 -3.62 -7.47
CA GLU A 115 -18.16 -3.46 -8.91
C GLU A 115 -18.45 -2.01 -9.30
N TYR A 116 -17.66 -1.49 -10.21
CA TYR A 116 -17.87 -0.17 -10.79
C TYR A 116 -18.06 -0.30 -12.30
N THR A 117 -19.04 0.41 -12.84
CA THR A 117 -19.28 0.53 -14.27
C THR A 117 -19.21 1.99 -14.68
N TYR A 118 -19.02 2.24 -15.96
CA TYR A 118 -19.01 3.61 -16.49
C TYR A 118 -20.33 4.33 -16.17
N ALA A 119 -20.20 5.52 -15.57
CA ALA A 119 -21.32 6.41 -15.28
C ALA A 119 -21.00 7.83 -15.75
N PRO A 120 -21.57 8.31 -16.86
CA PRO A 120 -21.18 9.59 -17.47
C PRO A 120 -21.50 10.82 -16.60
N GLU A 121 -22.49 10.72 -15.74
CA GLU A 121 -22.99 11.80 -14.89
C GLU A 121 -22.24 11.95 -13.55
N ASN A 122 -21.50 10.91 -13.15
CA ASN A 122 -20.81 10.88 -11.86
C ASN A 122 -19.42 10.26 -12.00
N GLU A 123 -18.39 11.05 -11.88
CA GLU A 123 -17.06 10.49 -11.61
C GLU A 123 -17.07 9.75 -10.27
N PRO A 124 -16.73 8.46 -10.24
CA PRO A 124 -16.84 7.69 -9.01
C PRO A 124 -15.84 8.21 -7.96
N HIS A 125 -16.35 8.49 -6.78
CA HIS A 125 -15.54 8.66 -5.59
C HIS A 125 -15.35 7.28 -4.97
N ILE A 126 -14.11 6.78 -5.01
CA ILE A 126 -13.78 5.42 -4.59
C ILE A 126 -13.27 5.45 -3.17
N ALA A 127 -13.96 4.77 -2.27
CA ALA A 127 -13.49 4.54 -0.91
C ALA A 127 -12.51 3.36 -0.87
N LEU A 128 -11.30 3.57 -0.35
CA LEU A 128 -10.26 2.57 -0.20
C LEU A 128 -9.90 2.38 1.27
N ASN A 129 -9.91 1.13 1.73
CA ASN A 129 -9.47 0.75 3.07
C ASN A 129 -8.12 0.05 2.97
N PHE A 130 -7.06 0.76 3.33
CA PHE A 130 -5.71 0.21 3.30
C PHE A 130 -5.41 -0.67 4.51
N SER A 131 -4.66 -1.73 4.26
CA SER A 131 -4.13 -2.61 5.30
C SER A 131 -2.66 -2.95 5.03
N HIS A 132 -1.89 -3.14 6.11
CA HIS A 132 -0.49 -3.54 6.01
C HIS A 132 -0.35 -4.94 5.42
N ARG A 133 0.67 -5.12 4.60
CA ARG A 133 1.08 -6.43 4.07
C ARG A 133 2.32 -7.00 4.76
N LEU A 134 2.96 -6.20 5.62
CA LEU A 134 4.10 -6.60 6.43
C LEU A 134 3.79 -6.45 7.91
N ALA A 135 4.43 -7.27 8.74
CA ALA A 135 4.33 -7.19 10.19
C ALA A 135 5.45 -6.31 10.76
N LYS A 136 5.13 -5.49 11.76
CA LYS A 136 6.10 -4.74 12.54
C LYS A 136 6.39 -5.46 13.85
N VAL A 137 7.67 -5.76 14.10
CA VAL A 137 8.14 -6.31 15.37
C VAL A 137 8.78 -5.21 16.20
N ILE A 138 8.31 -5.03 17.43
CA ILE A 138 8.88 -4.09 18.40
C ILE A 138 9.43 -4.88 19.56
N LEU A 139 10.76 -4.85 19.75
CA LEU A 139 11.44 -5.46 20.88
C LEU A 139 11.59 -4.43 21.99
N LYS A 140 11.12 -4.77 23.20
CA LYS A 140 11.29 -3.96 24.40
C LYS A 140 12.12 -4.75 25.42
N PHE A 141 13.28 -4.24 25.74
CA PHE A 141 14.16 -4.82 26.75
C PHE A 141 13.94 -4.09 28.07
N VAL A 142 13.61 -4.85 29.11
CA VAL A 142 13.32 -4.31 30.44
C VAL A 142 13.96 -5.20 31.50
N ASP A 143 14.30 -4.62 32.69
CA ASP A 143 14.70 -5.35 33.88
C ASP A 143 13.50 -6.00 34.59
N LEU A 144 13.75 -6.66 35.72
CA LEU A 144 12.71 -7.32 36.52
C LEU A 144 11.68 -6.33 37.11
N GLU A 145 12.05 -5.07 37.23
CA GLU A 145 11.20 -3.98 37.72
C GLU A 145 10.47 -3.25 36.60
N LYS A 146 10.62 -3.74 35.33
CA LYS A 146 10.08 -3.16 34.09
C LYS A 146 10.70 -1.82 33.68
N ASN A 147 11.86 -1.45 34.19
CA ASN A 147 12.59 -0.30 33.70
C ASN A 147 13.27 -0.62 32.36
N PRO A 148 13.33 0.36 31.42
CA PRO A 148 14.03 0.16 30.16
C PRO A 148 15.50 -0.20 30.35
N LEU A 149 15.96 -1.24 29.63
CA LEU A 149 17.38 -1.60 29.56
C LEU A 149 17.99 -1.08 28.27
N GLU A 150 19.15 -0.47 28.38
CA GLU A 150 19.99 -0.17 27.22
C GLU A 150 20.68 -1.47 26.78
N VAL A 151 20.43 -1.87 25.56
CA VAL A 151 21.05 -3.03 24.93
C VAL A 151 21.75 -2.61 23.65
N SER A 152 22.83 -3.30 23.31
CA SER A 152 23.59 -3.07 22.09
C SER A 152 23.67 -4.37 21.28
N ASN A 153 23.89 -4.24 19.97
CA ASN A 153 24.12 -5.37 19.08
C ASN A 153 22.96 -6.39 19.04
N VAL A 154 21.71 -5.91 19.09
CA VAL A 154 20.55 -6.76 18.90
C VAL A 154 20.50 -7.24 17.44
N ARG A 155 20.41 -8.54 17.25
CA ARG A 155 20.32 -9.18 15.93
C ARG A 155 19.15 -10.14 15.90
N ILE A 156 18.44 -10.17 14.79
CA ILE A 156 17.44 -11.20 14.46
C ILE A 156 18.02 -11.97 13.28
N GLU A 157 18.17 -13.27 13.43
CA GLU A 157 18.72 -14.14 12.39
C GLU A 157 17.65 -15.04 11.80
N GLY A 158 17.85 -15.50 10.56
CA GLY A 158 16.94 -16.42 9.88
C GLY A 158 15.69 -15.75 9.30
N LEU A 159 15.68 -14.44 9.13
CA LEU A 159 14.63 -13.75 8.40
C LEU A 159 14.93 -13.70 6.91
N GLN A 160 13.92 -13.97 6.09
CA GLN A 160 13.97 -13.60 4.68
C GLN A 160 13.86 -12.08 4.55
N THR A 161 14.75 -11.50 3.77
CA THR A 161 14.92 -10.05 3.67
C THR A 161 14.33 -9.45 2.40
N GLU A 162 13.97 -10.30 1.45
CA GLU A 162 13.39 -9.91 0.17
C GLU A 162 12.11 -10.68 -0.14
N ALA A 163 11.18 -9.99 -0.78
CA ALA A 163 9.93 -10.56 -1.27
C ALA A 163 9.41 -9.76 -2.47
N SER A 164 8.48 -10.33 -3.20
CA SER A 164 7.70 -9.66 -4.22
C SER A 164 6.23 -9.67 -3.85
N PHE A 165 5.60 -8.50 -3.85
CA PHE A 165 4.16 -8.37 -3.64
C PHE A 165 3.46 -8.10 -4.97
N ASN A 166 2.54 -8.98 -5.36
CA ASN A 166 1.76 -8.80 -6.58
C ASN A 166 0.49 -7.98 -6.26
N VAL A 167 0.45 -6.73 -6.76
CA VAL A 167 -0.64 -5.78 -6.51
C VAL A 167 -1.96 -6.22 -7.14
N GLN A 168 -1.92 -6.97 -8.24
CA GLN A 168 -3.11 -7.47 -8.95
C GLN A 168 -3.84 -8.54 -8.15
N THR A 169 -3.08 -9.45 -7.54
CA THR A 169 -3.60 -10.65 -6.87
C THR A 169 -3.58 -10.60 -5.35
N ASP A 170 -2.96 -9.57 -4.75
CA ASP A 170 -2.75 -9.44 -3.30
C ASP A 170 -1.91 -10.59 -2.71
N VAL A 171 -0.91 -11.05 -3.45
CA VAL A 171 -0.06 -12.17 -3.03
C VAL A 171 1.36 -11.69 -2.74
N LEU A 172 1.87 -12.00 -1.55
CA LEU A 172 3.27 -11.80 -1.16
C LEU A 172 4.04 -13.11 -1.36
N THR A 173 5.07 -13.08 -2.21
CA THR A 173 5.97 -14.21 -2.44
C THR A 173 7.35 -13.87 -1.88
N VAL A 174 7.79 -14.65 -0.92
CA VAL A 174 9.07 -14.46 -0.23
C VAL A 174 10.20 -15.10 -1.04
N ASP A 175 11.33 -14.41 -1.12
CA ASP A 175 12.56 -15.01 -1.67
C ASP A 175 13.26 -15.86 -0.59
N GLU A 176 13.11 -17.17 -0.68
CA GLU A 176 13.70 -18.12 0.28
C GLU A 176 15.23 -18.12 0.29
N SER A 177 15.87 -17.57 -0.74
CA SER A 177 17.33 -17.45 -0.83
C SER A 177 17.87 -16.22 -0.10
N SER A 178 17.01 -15.26 0.26
CA SER A 178 17.38 -13.97 0.85
C SER A 178 17.44 -14.01 2.39
N VAL A 179 18.13 -14.97 2.97
CA VAL A 179 18.22 -15.12 4.44
C VAL A 179 19.35 -14.25 5.01
N ALA A 180 19.01 -13.43 6.04
CA ALA A 180 19.97 -12.64 6.82
C ALA A 180 20.41 -13.35 8.09
#